data_2675577f3b7fdea86cf5c9a55ef5bc18
#
_entry.id   2675577f3b7fdea86cf5c9a55ef5bc18
#
_cell.length_a   1.000
_cell.length_b   1.000
_cell.length_c   1.000
_cell.angle_alpha   90.00
_cell.angle_beta   90.00
_cell.angle_gamma   90.00
#
_symmetry.space_group_name_H-M   'P 1'
#
loop_
_entity.id
_entity.type
_entity.pdbx_description
1 polymer ?
#
loop_
_entity_poly.entity_id
_entity_poly.type
_entity_poly.pdbx_seq_one_letter_code
_entity_poly.pdbx_strand_id
1 'polypeptide(L)'
;MKIAFFTETFLPKVDGIVTRLTKTIEFLTKNGDEVIVFCPEGCPDSYKGATIVGVAAMPLPLYPELKLGLPGPAVSDKLEEFKPDLVHVVNPAVLGLGGIWLAKTNNIPLIASYHTHLPKYLEHYGMGMLEPLLWELLKAAHNQALLNLCTSTAMVNELEDKGIQRTALWQRGVDTENFRPELRSEKMREKLFGKYQNTDSLLIYVGRLSAEKQIERIKPVLDLSL
;
A
#
# COMPACT_ATOMS: atom_id res chain seq x y z
N MET A 1 -14.69 14.70 -9.68
CA MET A 1 -15.06 14.27 -8.31
C MET A 1 -14.03 14.80 -7.32
N LYS A 2 -14.41 14.91 -6.05
CA LYS A 2 -13.49 15.18 -4.93
C LYS A 2 -13.22 13.89 -4.16
N ILE A 3 -11.98 13.46 -4.10
CA ILE A 3 -11.61 12.16 -3.52
C ILE A 3 -10.61 12.37 -2.39
N ALA A 4 -10.93 11.83 -1.20
CA ALA A 4 -10.04 11.86 -0.05
C ALA A 4 -9.42 10.48 0.17
N PHE A 5 -8.10 10.39 0.16
CA PHE A 5 -7.35 9.18 0.50
C PHE A 5 -6.83 9.25 1.93
N PHE A 6 -6.94 8.12 2.64
CA PHE A 6 -6.31 7.90 3.95
C PHE A 6 -5.32 6.75 3.84
N THR A 7 -4.06 6.99 4.15
CA THR A 7 -2.99 5.99 3.99
C THR A 7 -1.91 6.13 5.06
N GLU A 8 -1.42 5.01 5.58
CA GLU A 8 -0.29 4.99 6.53
C GLU A 8 1.07 5.11 5.84
N THR A 9 1.11 5.17 4.51
CA THR A 9 2.36 5.25 3.76
C THR A 9 2.21 6.12 2.52
N PHE A 10 3.13 7.08 2.37
CA PHE A 10 3.19 7.96 1.21
C PHE A 10 4.64 8.37 0.92
N LEU A 11 4.84 9.22 -0.09
CA LEU A 11 6.15 9.79 -0.38
C LEU A 11 6.75 10.49 0.86
N PRO A 12 8.07 10.47 1.05
CA PRO A 12 9.14 10.03 0.15
C PRO A 12 9.40 8.51 0.16
N LYS A 13 8.63 7.73 0.91
CA LYS A 13 8.78 6.27 0.93
C LYS A 13 8.47 5.69 -0.44
N VAL A 14 9.24 4.68 -0.85
CA VAL A 14 9.06 3.97 -2.13
C VAL A 14 8.72 2.51 -1.84
N ASP A 15 7.47 2.14 -2.06
CA ASP A 15 6.98 0.76 -1.97
C ASP A 15 5.82 0.54 -2.97
N GLY A 16 5.30 -0.70 -3.01
CA GLY A 16 4.23 -1.06 -3.94
C GLY A 16 2.91 -0.33 -3.70
N ILE A 17 2.61 0.09 -2.46
CA ILE A 17 1.41 0.85 -2.12
C ILE A 17 1.57 2.28 -2.62
N VAL A 18 2.68 2.93 -2.27
CA VAL A 18 2.99 4.31 -2.69
C VAL A 18 3.04 4.42 -4.21
N THR A 19 3.69 3.46 -4.89
CA THR A 19 3.76 3.44 -6.36
C THR A 19 2.36 3.35 -6.98
N ARG A 20 1.48 2.50 -6.45
CA ARG A 20 0.10 2.39 -6.94
C ARG A 20 -0.68 3.67 -6.67
N LEU A 21 -0.59 4.20 -5.45
CA LEU A 21 -1.34 5.38 -5.03
C LEU A 21 -0.92 6.61 -5.83
N THR A 22 0.39 6.83 -6.02
CA THR A 22 0.89 7.95 -6.82
C THR A 22 0.43 7.88 -8.27
N LYS A 23 0.42 6.69 -8.90
CA LYS A 23 -0.10 6.52 -10.26
C LYS A 23 -1.61 6.72 -10.33
N THR A 24 -2.35 6.29 -9.31
CA THR A 24 -3.80 6.55 -9.22
C THR A 24 -4.07 8.05 -9.09
N ILE A 25 -3.34 8.76 -8.24
CA ILE A 25 -3.47 10.21 -8.06
C ILE A 25 -3.15 10.94 -9.38
N GLU A 26 -2.04 10.60 -10.04
CA GLU A 26 -1.68 11.17 -11.35
C GLU A 26 -2.81 11.01 -12.38
N PHE A 27 -3.42 9.83 -12.42
CA PHE A 27 -4.52 9.56 -13.34
C PHE A 27 -5.77 10.40 -12.99
N LEU A 28 -6.17 10.44 -11.73
CA LEU A 28 -7.36 11.17 -11.27
C LEU A 28 -7.21 12.68 -11.52
N THR A 29 -6.09 13.26 -11.08
CA THR A 29 -5.85 14.70 -11.27
C THR A 29 -5.73 15.10 -12.73
N LYS A 30 -5.14 14.24 -13.57
CA LYS A 30 -5.09 14.45 -15.03
C LYS A 30 -6.48 14.42 -15.68
N ASN A 31 -7.42 13.67 -15.10
CA ASN A 31 -8.81 13.63 -15.56
C ASN A 31 -9.69 14.72 -14.94
N GLY A 32 -9.13 15.65 -14.18
CA GLY A 32 -9.84 16.79 -13.60
C GLY A 32 -10.49 16.49 -12.24
N ASP A 33 -10.17 15.37 -11.60
CA ASP A 33 -10.60 15.09 -10.24
C ASP A 33 -9.74 15.88 -9.25
N GLU A 34 -10.36 16.38 -8.17
CA GLU A 34 -9.67 16.98 -7.03
C GLU A 34 -9.31 15.88 -6.01
N VAL A 35 -8.07 15.87 -5.57
CA VAL A 35 -7.57 14.83 -4.65
C VAL A 35 -6.92 15.45 -3.43
N ILE A 36 -7.31 14.96 -2.24
CA ILE A 36 -6.63 15.20 -0.98
C ILE A 36 -6.12 13.86 -0.40
N VAL A 37 -4.92 13.86 0.16
CA VAL A 37 -4.32 12.65 0.77
C VAL A 37 -3.93 12.96 2.20
N PHE A 38 -4.46 12.20 3.15
CA PHE A 38 -4.03 12.21 4.54
C PHE A 38 -3.03 11.09 4.76
N CYS A 39 -1.84 11.41 5.21
CA CYS A 39 -0.75 10.45 5.44
C CYS A 39 0.14 10.89 6.62
N PRO A 40 0.99 10.01 7.17
CA PRO A 40 1.93 10.40 8.21
C PRO A 40 2.83 11.56 7.80
N GLU A 41 3.15 12.43 8.73
CA GLU A 41 4.04 13.59 8.55
C GLU A 41 5.41 13.22 7.96
N GLY A 42 6.03 14.21 7.30
CA GLY A 42 7.27 14.03 6.53
C GLY A 42 7.04 13.76 5.03
N CYS A 43 5.79 13.84 4.59
CA CYS A 43 5.38 13.83 3.19
C CYS A 43 5.52 15.24 2.55
N PRO A 44 5.54 15.36 1.21
CA PRO A 44 5.44 16.66 0.53
C PRO A 44 4.04 17.27 0.74
N ASP A 45 3.91 18.59 0.65
CA ASP A 45 2.62 19.28 0.78
C ASP A 45 1.70 19.10 -0.43
N SER A 46 2.24 18.70 -1.56
CA SER A 46 1.49 18.44 -2.80
C SER A 46 2.14 17.40 -3.68
N TYR A 47 1.35 16.74 -4.52
CA TYR A 47 1.84 15.79 -5.52
C TYR A 47 0.94 15.79 -6.76
N LYS A 48 1.50 16.18 -7.92
CA LYS A 48 0.78 16.15 -9.23
C LYS A 48 -0.62 16.79 -9.19
N GLY A 49 -0.78 17.91 -8.49
CA GLY A 49 -2.05 18.62 -8.36
C GLY A 49 -2.94 18.16 -7.18
N ALA A 50 -2.59 17.08 -6.50
CA ALA A 50 -3.26 16.69 -5.26
C ALA A 50 -2.69 17.46 -4.06
N THR A 51 -3.55 17.76 -3.10
CA THR A 51 -3.18 18.32 -1.79
C THR A 51 -2.78 17.15 -0.87
N ILE A 52 -1.65 17.26 -0.20
CA ILE A 52 -1.18 16.26 0.75
C ILE A 52 -1.17 16.86 2.15
N VAL A 53 -1.79 16.18 3.10
CA VAL A 53 -1.91 16.60 4.49
C VAL A 53 -1.15 15.61 5.37
N GLY A 54 0.01 16.05 5.86
CA GLY A 54 0.79 15.30 6.85
C GLY A 54 0.12 15.36 8.22
N VAL A 55 -0.11 14.21 8.83
CA VAL A 55 -0.67 14.10 10.19
C VAL A 55 0.39 13.61 11.17
N ALA A 56 0.31 14.06 12.41
CA ALA A 56 1.19 13.58 13.48
C ALA A 56 1.19 12.05 13.52
N ALA A 57 2.35 11.46 13.65
CA ALA A 57 2.47 10.02 13.56
C ALA A 57 3.47 9.46 14.57
N MET A 58 3.22 8.24 15.03
CA MET A 58 4.13 7.50 15.91
C MET A 58 4.71 6.29 15.17
N PRO A 59 6.03 6.02 15.31
CA PRO A 59 6.60 4.80 14.78
C PRO A 59 6.05 3.58 15.53
N LEU A 60 5.76 2.51 14.80
CA LEU A 60 5.38 1.24 15.43
C LEU A 60 6.64 0.62 16.10
N PRO A 61 6.63 0.33 17.41
CA PRO A 61 7.84 -0.12 18.13
C PRO A 61 8.51 -1.37 17.53
N LEU A 62 7.70 -2.31 17.01
CA LEU A 62 8.19 -3.54 16.39
C LEU A 62 8.57 -3.38 14.90
N TYR A 63 8.15 -2.27 14.28
CA TYR A 63 8.41 -1.98 12.88
C TYR A 63 8.53 -0.46 12.68
N PRO A 64 9.66 0.15 13.10
CA PRO A 64 9.82 1.62 13.14
C PRO A 64 9.66 2.33 11.79
N GLU A 65 9.83 1.60 10.69
CA GLU A 65 9.61 2.12 9.34
C GLU A 65 8.12 2.37 9.03
N LEU A 66 7.21 1.76 9.80
CA LEU A 66 5.77 2.01 9.72
C LEU A 66 5.39 3.07 10.75
N LYS A 67 5.00 4.23 10.26
CA LYS A 67 4.43 5.29 11.08
C LYS A 67 2.91 5.16 11.08
N LEU A 68 2.31 5.17 12.25
CA LEU A 68 0.86 5.17 12.42
C LEU A 68 0.39 6.61 12.58
N GLY A 69 -0.36 7.12 11.60
CA GLY A 69 -0.91 8.47 11.63
C GLY A 69 -2.04 8.58 12.66
N LEU A 70 -2.03 9.64 13.44
CA LEU A 70 -3.05 9.88 14.46
C LEU A 70 -4.14 10.80 13.88
N PRO A 71 -5.39 10.32 13.70
CA PRO A 71 -6.49 11.17 13.24
C PRO A 71 -6.87 12.16 14.33
N GLY A 72 -6.43 13.41 14.17
CA GLY A 72 -6.75 14.51 15.07
C GLY A 72 -7.81 15.45 14.50
N PRO A 73 -8.26 16.48 15.28
CA PRO A 73 -9.26 17.47 14.84
C PRO A 73 -8.91 18.12 13.50
N ALA A 74 -7.65 18.45 13.26
CA ALA A 74 -7.18 19.05 12.00
C ALA A 74 -7.49 18.19 10.76
N VAL A 75 -7.56 16.85 10.90
CA VAL A 75 -7.94 15.94 9.81
C VAL A 75 -9.44 16.11 9.50
N SER A 76 -10.28 16.18 10.55
CA SER A 76 -11.72 16.43 10.40
C SER A 76 -12.00 17.78 9.74
N ASP A 77 -11.36 18.85 10.23
CA ASP A 77 -11.52 20.21 9.71
C ASP A 77 -11.15 20.27 8.21
N LYS A 78 -10.02 19.66 7.83
CA LYS A 78 -9.58 19.60 6.44
C LYS A 78 -10.49 18.76 5.56
N LEU A 79 -11.04 17.65 6.07
CA LEU A 79 -12.00 16.83 5.34
C LEU A 79 -13.31 17.61 5.11
N GLU A 80 -13.81 18.32 6.13
CA GLU A 80 -15.02 19.15 6.06
C GLU A 80 -14.85 20.35 5.12
N GLU A 81 -13.67 20.99 5.09
CA GLU A 81 -13.32 22.02 4.14
C GLU A 81 -13.31 21.51 2.70
N PHE A 82 -12.70 20.33 2.50
CA PHE A 82 -12.55 19.71 1.18
C PHE A 82 -13.87 19.18 0.63
N LYS A 83 -14.77 18.67 1.47
CA LYS A 83 -16.08 18.09 1.11
C LYS A 83 -15.96 17.00 0.04
N PRO A 84 -15.32 15.88 0.33
CA PRO A 84 -15.12 14.81 -0.65
C PRO A 84 -16.44 14.13 -1.04
N ASP A 85 -16.54 13.74 -2.30
CA ASP A 85 -17.60 12.88 -2.83
C ASP A 85 -17.35 11.40 -2.47
N LEU A 86 -16.08 11.04 -2.20
CA LEU A 86 -15.62 9.70 -1.93
C LEU A 86 -14.43 9.70 -0.97
N VAL A 87 -14.45 8.79 0.00
CA VAL A 87 -13.29 8.46 0.82
C VAL A 87 -12.74 7.10 0.38
N HIS A 88 -11.44 7.04 0.17
CA HIS A 88 -10.71 5.79 -0.08
C HIS A 88 -9.69 5.55 1.04
N VAL A 89 -9.91 4.50 1.82
CA VAL A 89 -8.98 4.08 2.87
C VAL A 89 -8.05 3.00 2.33
N VAL A 90 -6.75 3.30 2.34
CA VAL A 90 -5.71 2.42 1.80
C VAL A 90 -5.08 1.65 2.95
N ASN A 91 -5.40 0.36 3.03
CA ASN A 91 -4.87 -0.56 4.05
C ASN A 91 -5.19 -0.06 5.48
N PRO A 92 -6.47 -0.18 5.94
CA PRO A 92 -6.93 0.47 7.16
C PRO A 92 -6.14 0.02 8.40
N ALA A 93 -5.35 0.95 8.94
CA ALA A 93 -4.73 0.89 10.24
C ALA A 93 -5.23 2.11 11.05
N VAL A 94 -4.44 2.77 11.86
CA VAL A 94 -4.91 3.81 12.78
C VAL A 94 -5.51 5.00 12.04
N LEU A 95 -4.77 5.60 11.09
CA LEU A 95 -5.28 6.72 10.29
C LEU A 95 -6.43 6.28 9.39
N GLY A 96 -6.31 5.08 8.80
CA GLY A 96 -7.37 4.50 7.99
C GLY A 96 -8.67 4.27 8.77
N LEU A 97 -8.60 3.77 10.01
CA LEU A 97 -9.77 3.64 10.88
C LEU A 97 -10.41 5.01 11.19
N GLY A 98 -9.59 6.05 11.40
CA GLY A 98 -10.07 7.43 11.49
C GLY A 98 -10.80 7.89 10.23
N GLY A 99 -10.25 7.58 9.06
CA GLY A 99 -10.89 7.86 7.77
C GLY A 99 -12.24 7.14 7.59
N ILE A 100 -12.33 5.87 8.02
CA ILE A 100 -13.59 5.11 8.03
C ILE A 100 -14.61 5.80 8.94
N TRP A 101 -14.20 6.15 10.16
CA TRP A 101 -15.08 6.82 11.13
C TRP A 101 -15.58 8.17 10.58
N LEU A 102 -14.70 9.01 10.03
CA LEU A 102 -15.07 10.29 9.43
C LEU A 102 -16.01 10.13 8.23
N ALA A 103 -15.74 9.16 7.35
CA ALA A 103 -16.62 8.88 6.22
C ALA A 103 -18.04 8.49 6.68
N LYS A 104 -18.13 7.63 7.69
CA LYS A 104 -19.43 7.16 8.24
C LYS A 104 -20.19 8.27 8.93
N THR A 105 -19.53 9.07 9.78
CA THR A 105 -20.18 10.16 10.52
C THR A 105 -20.68 11.28 9.61
N ASN A 106 -19.98 11.51 8.49
CA ASN A 106 -20.35 12.53 7.50
C ASN A 106 -21.18 11.96 6.32
N ASN A 107 -21.57 10.69 6.36
CA ASN A 107 -22.33 10.02 5.29
C ASN A 107 -21.64 10.09 3.91
N ILE A 108 -20.30 10.04 3.88
CA ILE A 108 -19.53 10.05 2.64
C ILE A 108 -19.35 8.61 2.15
N PRO A 109 -19.58 8.31 0.86
CA PRO A 109 -19.28 7.03 0.27
C PRO A 109 -17.84 6.59 0.57
N LEU A 110 -17.66 5.32 0.98
CA LEU A 110 -16.39 4.77 1.42
C LEU A 110 -16.01 3.55 0.59
N ILE A 111 -14.79 3.55 0.08
CA ILE A 111 -14.12 2.34 -0.40
C ILE A 111 -12.87 2.06 0.44
N ALA A 112 -12.49 0.80 0.53
CA ALA A 112 -11.25 0.39 1.19
C ALA A 112 -10.40 -0.46 0.24
N SER A 113 -9.09 -0.49 0.48
CA SER A 113 -8.22 -1.38 -0.27
C SER A 113 -7.25 -2.13 0.64
N TYR A 114 -7.03 -3.40 0.33
CA TYR A 114 -6.19 -4.31 1.09
C TYR A 114 -4.90 -4.59 0.32
N HIS A 115 -3.77 -4.12 0.84
CA HIS A 115 -2.47 -4.19 0.16
C HIS A 115 -1.44 -5.01 0.92
N THR A 116 -1.55 -5.07 2.24
CA THR A 116 -0.56 -5.70 3.11
C THR A 116 -1.23 -6.76 3.96
N HIS A 117 -0.70 -7.97 3.91
CA HIS A 117 -1.20 -9.09 4.68
C HIS A 117 -0.73 -9.00 6.14
N LEU A 118 -1.28 -8.01 6.88
CA LEU A 118 -0.91 -7.77 8.28
C LEU A 118 -0.97 -9.01 9.17
N PRO A 119 -1.99 -9.91 9.07
CA PRO A 119 -2.03 -11.12 9.87
C PRO A 119 -0.80 -12.01 9.71
N LYS A 120 -0.29 -12.22 8.48
CA LYS A 120 0.95 -12.98 8.26
C LYS A 120 2.19 -12.33 8.86
N TYR A 121 2.21 -11.02 8.97
CA TYR A 121 3.33 -10.35 9.63
C TYR A 121 3.37 -10.67 11.12
N LEU A 122 2.22 -10.81 11.79
CA LEU A 122 2.17 -11.22 13.20
C LEU A 122 2.85 -12.58 13.42
N GLU A 123 2.70 -13.54 12.51
CA GLU A 123 3.39 -14.84 12.60
C GLU A 123 4.91 -14.66 12.54
N HIS A 124 5.42 -13.86 11.59
CA HIS A 124 6.85 -13.61 11.44
C HIS A 124 7.50 -12.89 12.64
N TYR A 125 6.69 -12.15 13.40
CA TYR A 125 7.14 -11.44 14.61
C TYR A 125 6.79 -12.17 15.91
N GLY A 126 6.40 -13.45 15.84
CA GLY A 126 6.07 -14.27 17.03
C GLY A 126 4.77 -13.89 17.73
N MET A 127 3.92 -13.12 17.09
CA MET A 127 2.63 -12.65 17.62
C MET A 127 1.43 -13.33 16.97
N GLY A 128 1.59 -14.53 16.41
CA GLY A 128 0.53 -15.25 15.71
C GLY A 128 -0.74 -15.50 16.54
N MET A 129 -0.62 -15.52 17.88
CA MET A 129 -1.77 -15.61 18.79
C MET A 129 -2.77 -14.45 18.61
N LEU A 130 -2.34 -13.29 18.12
CA LEU A 130 -3.19 -12.11 17.86
C LEU A 130 -3.85 -12.14 16.48
N GLU A 131 -3.50 -13.09 15.63
CA GLU A 131 -4.04 -13.18 14.25
C GLU A 131 -5.58 -13.21 14.21
N PRO A 132 -6.28 -14.06 15.00
CA PRO A 132 -7.74 -14.10 14.97
C PRO A 132 -8.39 -12.76 15.35
N LEU A 133 -7.85 -12.08 16.36
CA LEU A 133 -8.31 -10.76 16.77
C LEU A 133 -8.13 -9.73 15.65
N LEU A 134 -6.96 -9.75 15.00
CA LEU A 134 -6.68 -8.83 13.89
C LEU A 134 -7.64 -9.07 12.72
N TRP A 135 -7.97 -10.34 12.39
CA TRP A 135 -8.95 -10.64 11.36
C TRP A 135 -10.34 -10.10 11.68
N GLU A 136 -10.80 -10.20 12.94
CA GLU A 136 -12.09 -9.61 13.34
C GLU A 136 -12.09 -8.08 13.24
N LEU A 137 -10.99 -7.42 13.61
CA LEU A 137 -10.83 -5.98 13.45
C LEU A 137 -10.83 -5.57 11.96
N LEU A 138 -10.09 -6.28 11.12
CA LEU A 138 -10.04 -6.03 9.67
C LEU A 138 -11.42 -6.25 9.03
N LYS A 139 -12.12 -7.34 9.42
CA LYS A 139 -13.48 -7.62 8.95
C LYS A 139 -14.44 -6.50 9.35
N ALA A 140 -14.40 -6.06 10.60
CA ALA A 140 -15.25 -4.97 11.08
C ALA A 140 -14.99 -3.66 10.33
N ALA A 141 -13.71 -3.33 10.05
CA ALA A 141 -13.32 -2.14 9.31
C ALA A 141 -13.72 -2.22 7.82
N HIS A 142 -13.33 -3.28 7.13
CA HIS A 142 -13.58 -3.46 5.71
C HIS A 142 -15.08 -3.58 5.37
N ASN A 143 -15.87 -4.19 6.24
CA ASN A 143 -17.32 -4.31 6.04
C ASN A 143 -18.09 -2.98 6.21
N GLN A 144 -17.43 -1.88 6.61
CA GLN A 144 -18.00 -0.53 6.53
C GLN A 144 -17.95 0.05 5.10
N ALA A 145 -17.05 -0.46 4.24
CA ALA A 145 -16.87 0.04 2.90
C ALA A 145 -17.94 -0.50 1.93
N LEU A 146 -18.28 0.29 0.92
CA LEU A 146 -19.14 -0.10 -0.19
C LEU A 146 -18.44 -1.08 -1.14
N LEU A 147 -17.10 -1.03 -1.18
CA LEU A 147 -16.27 -1.88 -2.01
C LEU A 147 -14.90 -2.07 -1.36
N ASN A 148 -14.40 -3.30 -1.38
CA ASN A 148 -13.07 -3.67 -0.90
C ASN A 148 -12.19 -4.10 -2.07
N LEU A 149 -11.16 -3.33 -2.36
CA LEU A 149 -10.25 -3.55 -3.48
C LEU A 149 -9.07 -4.42 -3.06
N CYS A 150 -8.84 -5.51 -3.77
CA CYS A 150 -7.80 -6.51 -3.49
C CYS A 150 -6.76 -6.56 -4.59
N THR A 151 -5.53 -6.91 -4.24
CA THR A 151 -4.39 -6.87 -5.18
C THR A 151 -4.23 -8.14 -6.03
N SER A 152 -4.91 -9.22 -5.68
CA SER A 152 -4.89 -10.50 -6.41
C SER A 152 -6.15 -11.30 -6.15
N THR A 153 -6.47 -12.25 -7.04
CA THR A 153 -7.59 -13.19 -6.87
C THR A 153 -7.44 -14.04 -5.59
N ALA A 154 -6.23 -14.48 -5.29
CA ALA A 154 -5.96 -15.22 -4.05
C ALA A 154 -6.34 -14.39 -2.81
N MET A 155 -6.08 -13.08 -2.85
CA MET A 155 -6.44 -12.17 -1.77
C MET A 155 -7.96 -11.93 -1.70
N VAL A 156 -8.65 -11.87 -2.83
CA VAL A 156 -10.13 -11.80 -2.87
C VAL A 156 -10.70 -13.01 -2.14
N ASN A 157 -10.29 -14.23 -2.53
CA ASN A 157 -10.78 -15.47 -1.93
C ASN A 157 -10.51 -15.51 -0.41
N GLU A 158 -9.30 -15.16 0.00
CA GLU A 158 -8.92 -15.15 1.43
C GLU A 158 -9.76 -14.17 2.25
N LEU A 159 -10.00 -12.96 1.74
CA LEU A 159 -10.84 -11.98 2.43
C LEU A 159 -12.29 -12.44 2.54
N GLU A 160 -12.82 -13.06 1.48
CA GLU A 160 -14.17 -13.64 1.49
C GLU A 160 -14.30 -14.79 2.49
N ASP A 161 -13.30 -15.68 2.54
CA ASP A 161 -13.23 -16.76 3.54
C ASP A 161 -13.18 -16.24 4.98
N LYS A 162 -12.60 -15.07 5.20
CA LYS A 162 -12.58 -14.37 6.50
C LYS A 162 -13.85 -13.55 6.78
N GLY A 163 -14.83 -13.55 5.86
CA GLY A 163 -16.12 -12.85 6.02
C GLY A 163 -16.08 -11.37 5.66
N ILE A 164 -15.08 -10.91 4.93
CA ILE A 164 -15.06 -9.57 4.35
C ILE A 164 -15.85 -9.60 3.04
N GLN A 165 -16.83 -8.72 2.92
CA GLN A 165 -17.79 -8.68 1.84
C GLN A 165 -17.45 -7.62 0.79
N ARG A 166 -18.12 -7.67 -0.36
CA ARG A 166 -18.03 -6.67 -1.44
C ARG A 166 -16.59 -6.48 -1.90
N THR A 167 -15.90 -7.58 -2.13
CA THR A 167 -14.53 -7.62 -2.62
C THR A 167 -14.48 -7.48 -4.14
N ALA A 168 -13.44 -6.85 -4.66
CA ALA A 168 -13.15 -6.78 -6.07
C ALA A 168 -11.64 -6.76 -6.35
N LEU A 169 -11.27 -7.31 -7.49
CA LEU A 169 -9.88 -7.30 -7.91
C LEU A 169 -9.48 -5.92 -8.45
N TRP A 170 -8.49 -5.31 -7.83
CA TRP A 170 -7.80 -4.14 -8.36
C TRP A 170 -6.46 -4.54 -8.96
N GLN A 171 -6.46 -4.83 -10.25
CA GLN A 171 -5.27 -5.29 -10.97
C GLN A 171 -4.14 -4.25 -10.92
N ARG A 172 -2.91 -4.76 -10.91
CA ARG A 172 -1.72 -3.91 -11.01
C ARG A 172 -1.53 -3.50 -12.47
N GLY A 173 -1.33 -2.20 -12.67
CA GLY A 173 -0.78 -1.69 -13.91
C GLY A 173 0.74 -1.89 -13.97
N VAL A 174 1.29 -1.85 -15.17
CA VAL A 174 2.72 -1.86 -15.45
C VAL A 174 3.07 -0.60 -16.26
N ASP A 175 4.20 0.01 -15.96
CA ASP A 175 4.74 1.12 -16.74
C ASP A 175 5.42 0.55 -18.00
N THR A 176 4.65 0.45 -19.08
CA THR A 176 5.10 -0.12 -20.36
C THR A 176 6.03 0.80 -21.13
N GLU A 177 6.19 2.06 -20.74
CA GLU A 177 7.14 2.98 -21.33
C GLU A 177 8.55 2.76 -20.79
N ASN A 178 8.66 2.60 -19.46
CA ASN A 178 9.94 2.40 -18.78
C ASN A 178 10.34 0.93 -18.62
N PHE A 179 9.39 0.00 -18.67
CA PHE A 179 9.64 -1.44 -18.56
C PHE A 179 9.20 -2.17 -19.83
N ARG A 180 10.07 -2.20 -20.82
CA ARG A 180 9.83 -2.87 -22.11
C ARG A 180 11.10 -3.55 -22.63
N PRO A 181 10.98 -4.66 -23.38
CA PRO A 181 12.13 -5.44 -23.86
C PRO A 181 13.15 -4.64 -24.68
N GLU A 182 12.69 -3.61 -25.40
CA GLU A 182 13.54 -2.78 -26.26
C GLU A 182 14.55 -1.93 -25.47
N LEU A 183 14.33 -1.74 -24.18
CA LEU A 183 15.27 -1.05 -23.27
C LEU A 183 16.38 -1.97 -22.75
N ARG A 184 16.41 -3.24 -23.17
CA ARG A 184 17.49 -4.16 -22.85
C ARG A 184 18.84 -3.56 -23.25
N SER A 185 19.80 -3.57 -22.32
CA SER A 185 21.12 -2.99 -22.50
C SER A 185 22.19 -4.01 -22.13
N GLU A 186 22.98 -4.44 -23.10
CA GLU A 186 24.13 -5.32 -22.84
C GLU A 186 25.16 -4.62 -21.94
N LYS A 187 25.39 -3.34 -22.11
CA LYS A 187 26.25 -2.54 -21.21
C LYS A 187 25.77 -2.58 -19.75
N MET A 188 24.46 -2.56 -19.52
CA MET A 188 23.90 -2.69 -18.17
C MET A 188 24.09 -4.12 -17.66
N ARG A 189 23.88 -5.13 -18.51
CA ARG A 189 24.11 -6.52 -18.19
C ARG A 189 25.56 -6.77 -17.76
N GLU A 190 26.53 -6.30 -18.53
CA GLU A 190 27.96 -6.36 -18.22
C GLU A 190 28.28 -5.70 -16.87
N LYS A 191 27.70 -4.51 -16.63
CA LYS A 191 27.86 -3.80 -15.35
C LYS A 191 27.33 -4.62 -14.16
N LEU A 192 26.21 -5.30 -14.32
CA LEU A 192 25.62 -6.12 -13.26
C LEU A 192 26.41 -7.42 -13.00
N PHE A 193 26.95 -8.03 -14.05
CA PHE A 193 27.83 -9.18 -13.89
C PHE A 193 29.18 -8.81 -13.21
N GLY A 194 29.68 -7.60 -13.40
CA GLY A 194 30.95 -7.16 -12.85
C GLY A 194 32.11 -8.10 -13.23
N LYS A 195 32.76 -8.72 -12.24
CA LYS A 195 33.87 -9.65 -12.45
C LYS A 195 33.44 -11.06 -12.89
N TYR A 196 32.17 -11.38 -12.91
CA TYR A 196 31.62 -12.71 -13.25
C TYR A 196 31.13 -12.74 -14.70
N GLN A 197 31.99 -12.39 -15.66
CA GLN A 197 31.62 -12.12 -17.05
C GLN A 197 31.24 -13.35 -17.91
N ASN A 198 31.39 -14.57 -17.42
CA ASN A 198 31.20 -15.81 -18.20
C ASN A 198 30.08 -16.72 -17.69
N THR A 199 29.02 -16.16 -17.13
CA THR A 199 27.88 -16.94 -16.65
C THR A 199 26.69 -16.80 -17.59
N ASP A 200 26.03 -17.91 -17.92
CA ASP A 200 24.88 -17.94 -18.82
C ASP A 200 23.62 -17.31 -18.19
N SER A 201 23.56 -17.25 -16.87
CA SER A 201 22.40 -16.77 -16.14
C SER A 201 22.76 -15.70 -15.12
N LEU A 202 21.95 -14.65 -15.06
CA LEU A 202 22.03 -13.59 -14.05
C LEU A 202 20.74 -13.60 -13.23
N LEU A 203 20.83 -13.92 -11.95
CA LEU A 203 19.74 -13.79 -11.00
C LEU A 203 19.87 -12.50 -10.24
N ILE A 204 18.81 -11.71 -10.25
CA ILE A 204 18.77 -10.40 -9.57
C ILE A 204 17.65 -10.41 -8.54
N TYR A 205 17.98 -10.10 -7.29
CA TYR A 205 17.01 -9.78 -6.26
C TYR A 205 16.93 -8.26 -6.12
N VAL A 206 15.72 -7.72 -6.22
CA VAL A 206 15.42 -6.31 -5.98
C VAL A 206 14.33 -6.22 -4.93
N GLY A 207 14.67 -5.76 -3.73
CA GLY A 207 13.71 -5.68 -2.63
C GLY A 207 14.37 -5.35 -1.29
N ARG A 208 13.54 -5.26 -0.25
CA ARG A 208 14.02 -5.05 1.13
C ARG A 208 14.68 -6.32 1.67
N LEU A 209 15.71 -6.16 2.48
CA LEU A 209 16.31 -7.23 3.26
C LEU A 209 15.55 -7.36 4.60
N SER A 210 14.45 -8.11 4.58
CA SER A 210 13.58 -8.27 5.76
C SER A 210 13.10 -9.72 5.87
N ALA A 211 12.77 -10.15 7.09
CA ALA A 211 12.44 -11.54 7.42
C ALA A 211 11.30 -12.11 6.57
N GLU A 212 10.27 -11.31 6.30
CA GLU A 212 9.12 -11.72 5.48
C GLU A 212 9.48 -11.99 4.01
N LYS A 213 10.67 -11.57 3.53
CA LYS A 213 11.14 -11.84 2.17
C LYS A 213 11.85 -13.21 2.04
N GLN A 214 12.22 -13.80 3.18
CA GLN A 214 12.80 -15.16 3.24
C GLN A 214 13.96 -15.35 2.23
N ILE A 215 14.85 -14.37 2.12
CA ILE A 215 15.93 -14.32 1.11
C ILE A 215 16.87 -15.51 1.27
N GLU A 216 17.02 -16.04 2.48
CA GLU A 216 17.78 -17.25 2.79
C GLU A 216 17.30 -18.49 2.00
N ARG A 217 16.03 -18.51 1.55
CA ARG A 217 15.48 -19.60 0.72
C ARG A 217 15.95 -19.57 -0.73
N ILE A 218 16.62 -18.51 -1.16
CA ILE A 218 17.18 -18.44 -2.52
C ILE A 218 18.34 -19.43 -2.67
N LYS A 219 19.18 -19.57 -1.63
CA LYS A 219 20.36 -20.42 -1.69
C LYS A 219 20.04 -21.90 -2.01
N PRO A 220 19.13 -22.59 -1.29
CA PRO A 220 18.77 -23.97 -1.65
C PRO A 220 18.22 -24.14 -3.07
N VAL A 221 17.52 -23.12 -3.61
CA VAL A 221 17.00 -23.16 -4.98
C VAL A 221 18.14 -23.09 -5.99
N LEU A 222 19.17 -22.30 -5.73
CA LEU A 222 20.37 -22.21 -6.56
C LEU A 222 21.17 -23.52 -6.53
N ASP A 223 21.31 -24.12 -5.35
CA ASP A 223 22.04 -25.39 -5.17
C ASP A 223 21.36 -26.57 -5.92
N LEU A 224 20.05 -26.48 -6.22
CA LEU A 224 19.30 -27.46 -7.00
C LEU A 224 19.35 -27.24 -8.52
N SER A 225 19.78 -26.06 -8.97
CA SER A 225 19.79 -25.66 -10.38
C SER A 225 21.19 -25.68 -11.01
N LEU A 226 22.22 -26.03 -10.26
CA LEU A 226 23.60 -26.27 -10.68
C LEU A 226 23.90 -27.76 -10.76
#